data_de8e60a53673b84f6f0b2c502927326c
#
_entry.id   de8e60a53673b84f6f0b2c502927326c
#
_cell.length_a   1.000
_cell.length_b   1.000
_cell.length_c   1.000
_cell.angle_alpha   90.00
_cell.angle_beta   90.00
_cell.angle_gamma   90.00
#
_symmetry.space_group_name_H-M   'P 1'
#
loop_
_entity.id
_entity.type
_entity.pdbx_description
1 polymer ?
#
loop_
_entity_poly.entity_id
_entity_poly.type
_entity_poly.pdbx_seq_one_letter_code
_entity_poly.pdbx_strand_id
1 'polypeptide(L)'
;LINRQILSKPIFESYFTEEDYGDSLGLESWERIQYLDNLPEGIASQMAESAARNKLIVETYKEKQDEYGQTIVFAVNVIHAIQISALFNKAGIKSDFIVSDIRDGVTGVTVSREDNERKLEAYRNGELQVLVNVNILTEGVDLPKTKTVFLARPTVSSILMTQMVGRALRGTAAGGTSSAYIV
;
A
#
# COMPACT_ATOMS: atom_id res chain seq x y z
N LEU A 1 3.05 -5.60 -24.47
CA LEU A 1 3.20 -4.33 -23.75
C LEU A 1 4.53 -4.29 -23.00
N ILE A 2 4.95 -5.38 -22.31
CA ILE A 2 6.24 -5.47 -21.61
C ILE A 2 7.39 -5.34 -22.60
N ASN A 3 7.38 -6.11 -23.68
CA ASN A 3 8.44 -6.05 -24.72
C ASN A 3 8.57 -4.68 -25.40
N ARG A 4 7.52 -3.84 -25.36
CA ARG A 4 7.53 -2.46 -25.85
C ARG A 4 7.88 -1.45 -24.75
N GLN A 5 8.26 -1.91 -23.56
CA GLN A 5 8.58 -1.09 -22.40
C GLN A 5 7.45 -0.15 -21.95
N ILE A 6 6.22 -0.39 -22.39
CA ILE A 6 5.03 0.34 -21.92
C ILE A 6 4.68 -0.09 -20.49
N LEU A 7 4.89 -1.39 -20.18
CA LEU A 7 4.75 -1.93 -18.83
C LEU A 7 6.09 -2.44 -18.31
N SER A 8 6.33 -2.27 -17.04
CA SER A 8 7.44 -2.85 -16.29
C SER A 8 7.30 -4.37 -16.22
N LYS A 9 8.42 -5.07 -16.12
CA LYS A 9 8.43 -6.50 -15.82
C LYS A 9 8.06 -6.71 -14.34
N PRO A 10 6.96 -7.40 -14.00
CA PRO A 10 6.58 -7.63 -12.61
C PRO A 10 7.50 -8.67 -11.97
N ILE A 11 7.89 -8.41 -10.73
CA ILE A 11 8.63 -9.31 -9.83
C ILE A 11 7.77 -9.48 -8.60
N PHE A 12 7.30 -10.70 -8.35
CA PHE A 12 6.45 -11.01 -7.20
C PHE A 12 7.30 -11.56 -6.07
N GLU A 13 7.12 -10.99 -4.88
CA GLU A 13 7.74 -11.47 -3.66
C GLU A 13 6.67 -11.64 -2.59
N SER A 14 6.81 -12.65 -1.73
CA SER A 14 5.86 -12.92 -0.66
C SER A 14 6.59 -13.16 0.64
N TYR A 15 6.13 -12.50 1.69
CA TYR A 15 6.68 -12.60 3.03
C TYR A 15 5.56 -12.99 3.99
N PHE A 16 5.87 -13.85 4.94
CA PHE A 16 4.89 -14.43 5.84
C PHE A 16 5.27 -14.16 7.29
N THR A 17 4.27 -13.94 8.12
CA THR A 17 4.38 -14.03 9.58
C THR A 17 3.79 -15.36 10.05
N GLU A 18 4.08 -15.75 11.28
CA GLU A 18 3.47 -16.96 11.90
C GLU A 18 2.00 -16.74 12.30
N GLU A 19 1.49 -15.50 12.15
CA GLU A 19 0.12 -15.16 12.49
C GLU A 19 -0.85 -15.67 11.42
N ASP A 20 -1.81 -16.49 11.82
CA ASP A 20 -2.90 -16.96 10.96
C ASP A 20 -4.20 -16.26 11.35
N TYR A 21 -4.80 -15.59 10.39
CA TYR A 21 -6.10 -14.93 10.53
C TYR A 21 -7.25 -15.77 9.97
N GLY A 22 -6.93 -16.88 9.31
CA GLY A 22 -7.90 -17.74 8.62
C GLY A 22 -8.87 -18.41 9.56
N ASP A 23 -8.40 -18.88 10.72
CA ASP A 23 -9.22 -19.54 11.74
C ASP A 23 -10.27 -18.60 12.38
N SER A 24 -10.05 -17.31 12.29
CA SER A 24 -10.99 -16.28 12.79
C SER A 24 -12.09 -15.93 11.79
N LEU A 25 -12.02 -16.44 10.55
CA LEU A 25 -12.95 -16.17 9.47
C LEU A 25 -14.06 -17.23 9.41
N GLY A 26 -15.26 -16.91 9.92
CA GLY A 26 -16.45 -17.71 9.65
C GLY A 26 -16.88 -17.64 8.17
N LEU A 27 -17.73 -18.59 7.74
CA LEU A 27 -18.22 -18.68 6.35
C LEU A 27 -18.81 -17.37 5.82
N GLU A 28 -19.60 -16.66 6.63
CA GLU A 28 -20.17 -15.34 6.25
C GLU A 28 -19.09 -14.28 6.00
N SER A 29 -17.96 -14.36 6.70
CA SER A 29 -16.84 -13.44 6.51
C SER A 29 -16.12 -13.69 5.20
N TRP A 30 -15.97 -14.96 4.81
CA TRP A 30 -15.40 -15.34 3.52
C TRP A 30 -16.26 -14.86 2.35
N GLU A 31 -17.59 -14.99 2.46
CA GLU A 31 -18.52 -14.48 1.45
C GLU A 31 -18.43 -12.95 1.32
N ARG A 32 -18.35 -12.23 2.43
CA ARG A 32 -18.17 -10.76 2.42
C ARG A 32 -16.86 -10.33 1.75
N ILE A 33 -15.76 -11.00 2.04
CA ILE A 33 -14.47 -10.73 1.40
C ILE A 33 -14.59 -10.99 -0.10
N GLN A 34 -15.25 -12.09 -0.49
CA GLN A 34 -15.35 -12.54 -1.86
C GLN A 34 -16.23 -11.63 -2.73
N TYR A 35 -17.34 -11.09 -2.17
CA TYR A 35 -18.27 -10.25 -2.93
C TYR A 35 -18.03 -8.75 -2.78
N LEU A 36 -17.55 -8.28 -1.64
CA LEU A 36 -17.45 -6.86 -1.32
C LEU A 36 -16.01 -6.36 -1.21
N ASP A 37 -15.02 -7.25 -1.27
CA ASP A 37 -13.60 -6.96 -0.98
C ASP A 37 -13.39 -6.20 0.35
N ASN A 38 -14.29 -6.44 1.30
CA ASN A 38 -14.27 -5.84 2.63
C ASN A 38 -13.91 -6.87 3.69
N LEU A 39 -12.81 -6.62 4.39
CA LEU A 39 -12.48 -7.37 5.59
C LEU A 39 -13.46 -7.05 6.73
N PRO A 40 -13.90 -8.05 7.51
CA PRO A 40 -14.57 -7.80 8.76
C PRO A 40 -13.72 -6.89 9.66
N GLU A 41 -14.36 -5.91 10.30
CA GLU A 41 -13.67 -4.87 11.08
C GLU A 41 -12.74 -5.45 12.15
N GLY A 42 -13.15 -6.52 12.82
CA GLY A 42 -12.33 -7.18 13.84
C GLY A 42 -11.02 -7.77 13.28
N ILE A 43 -11.06 -8.35 12.08
CA ILE A 43 -9.87 -8.90 11.42
C ILE A 43 -9.00 -7.77 10.87
N ALA A 44 -9.62 -6.76 10.26
CA ALA A 44 -8.91 -5.57 9.82
C ALA A 44 -8.14 -4.90 10.97
N SER A 45 -8.76 -4.80 12.15
CA SER A 45 -8.12 -4.25 13.35
C SER A 45 -6.97 -5.14 13.84
N GLN A 46 -7.17 -6.46 13.94
CA GLN A 46 -6.10 -7.39 14.32
C GLN A 46 -4.89 -7.30 13.39
N MET A 47 -5.13 -7.28 12.08
CA MET A 47 -4.06 -7.13 11.08
C MET A 47 -3.35 -5.78 11.19
N ALA A 48 -4.09 -4.71 11.44
CA ALA A 48 -3.53 -3.37 11.61
C ALA A 48 -2.66 -3.26 12.88
N GLU A 49 -3.06 -3.94 13.95
CA GLU A 49 -2.38 -3.91 15.25
C GLU A 49 -1.22 -4.92 15.36
N SER A 50 -1.08 -5.84 14.40
CA SER A 50 0.00 -6.83 14.43
C SER A 50 1.38 -6.19 14.35
N ALA A 51 2.09 -6.17 15.48
CA ALA A 51 3.44 -5.63 15.56
C ALA A 51 4.45 -6.42 14.71
N ALA A 52 4.28 -7.75 14.64
CA ALA A 52 5.14 -8.62 13.86
C ALA A 52 5.01 -8.31 12.36
N ARG A 53 3.78 -8.20 11.87
CA ARG A 53 3.46 -7.88 10.48
C ARG A 53 3.94 -6.48 10.10
N ASN A 54 3.66 -5.49 10.93
CA ASN A 54 4.06 -4.10 10.69
C ASN A 54 5.59 -3.95 10.68
N LYS A 55 6.28 -4.66 11.58
CA LYS A 55 7.74 -4.73 11.61
C LYS A 55 8.28 -5.38 10.33
N LEU A 56 7.71 -6.52 9.90
CA LEU A 56 8.12 -7.22 8.69
C LEU A 56 8.04 -6.31 7.46
N ILE A 57 6.96 -5.56 7.28
CA ILE A 57 6.79 -4.62 6.16
C ILE A 57 7.93 -3.59 6.13
N VAL A 58 8.23 -2.98 7.27
CA VAL A 58 9.25 -1.93 7.36
C VAL A 58 10.66 -2.50 7.18
N GLU A 59 10.97 -3.63 7.80
CA GLU A 59 12.28 -4.28 7.68
C GLU A 59 12.55 -4.78 6.26
N THR A 60 11.55 -5.43 5.64
CA THR A 60 11.65 -5.88 4.24
C THR A 60 11.97 -4.72 3.29
N TYR A 61 11.28 -3.58 3.45
CA TYR A 61 11.61 -2.40 2.65
C TYR A 61 13.02 -1.89 2.94
N LYS A 62 13.38 -1.77 4.21
CA LYS A 62 14.68 -1.23 4.63
C LYS A 62 15.85 -2.06 4.10
N GLU A 63 15.73 -3.37 4.10
CA GLU A 63 16.76 -4.28 3.59
C GLU A 63 16.99 -4.14 2.08
N LYS A 64 15.93 -3.81 1.33
CA LYS A 64 15.95 -3.71 -0.13
C LYS A 64 15.63 -2.30 -0.64
N GLN A 65 15.91 -1.27 0.14
CA GLN A 65 15.51 0.10 -0.15
C GLN A 65 16.00 0.58 -1.54
N ASP A 66 17.24 0.29 -1.90
CA ASP A 66 17.81 0.69 -3.19
C ASP A 66 17.17 -0.06 -4.37
N GLU A 67 16.75 -1.29 -4.11
CA GLU A 67 16.09 -2.13 -5.09
C GLU A 67 14.63 -1.74 -5.28
N TYR A 68 13.90 -1.52 -4.18
CA TYR A 68 12.47 -1.19 -4.19
C TYR A 68 12.19 0.27 -4.61
N GLY A 69 13.08 1.21 -4.28
CA GLY A 69 12.91 2.62 -4.63
C GLY A 69 11.61 3.22 -4.09
N GLN A 70 10.99 4.12 -4.84
CA GLN A 70 9.71 4.70 -4.43
C GLN A 70 8.61 3.64 -4.38
N THR A 71 7.94 3.57 -3.22
CA THR A 71 7.02 2.49 -2.86
C THR A 71 5.67 3.01 -2.40
N ILE A 72 4.61 2.36 -2.87
CA ILE A 72 3.25 2.53 -2.33
C ILE A 72 2.90 1.33 -1.46
N VAL A 73 2.41 1.58 -0.25
CA VAL A 73 1.89 0.54 0.65
C VAL A 73 0.38 0.66 0.72
N PHE A 74 -0.34 -0.39 0.35
CA PHE A 74 -1.79 -0.47 0.50
C PHE A 74 -2.13 -1.02 1.88
N ALA A 75 -2.51 -0.14 2.78
CA ALA A 75 -2.84 -0.46 4.16
C ALA A 75 -4.29 -0.99 4.31
N VAL A 76 -4.55 -1.69 5.39
CA VAL A 76 -5.87 -2.29 5.71
C VAL A 76 -6.91 -1.22 6.01
N ASN A 77 -6.54 -0.25 6.87
CA ASN A 77 -7.39 0.85 7.31
C ASN A 77 -6.54 2.08 7.67
N VAL A 78 -7.22 3.15 8.07
CA VAL A 78 -6.58 4.45 8.39
C VAL A 78 -5.59 4.35 9.55
N ILE A 79 -5.95 3.64 10.61
CA ILE A 79 -5.07 3.42 11.78
C ILE A 79 -3.79 2.71 11.33
N HIS A 80 -3.92 1.66 10.53
CA HIS A 80 -2.78 0.95 9.96
C HIS A 80 -1.89 1.87 9.11
N ALA A 81 -2.49 2.72 8.28
CA ALA A 81 -1.71 3.65 7.44
C ALA A 81 -0.89 4.63 8.28
N ILE A 82 -1.49 5.19 9.34
CA ILE A 82 -0.81 6.07 10.29
C ILE A 82 0.35 5.34 10.97
N GLN A 83 0.11 4.12 11.48
CA GLN A 83 1.11 3.33 12.19
C GLN A 83 2.28 2.93 11.28
N ILE A 84 2.01 2.43 10.09
CA ILE A 84 3.04 2.04 9.12
C ILE A 84 3.88 3.25 8.69
N SER A 85 3.25 4.38 8.40
CA SER A 85 3.98 5.61 8.06
C SER A 85 4.87 6.08 9.22
N ALA A 86 4.37 6.04 10.46
CA ALA A 86 5.15 6.39 11.65
C ALA A 86 6.35 5.43 11.85
N LEU A 87 6.16 4.13 11.61
CA LEU A 87 7.23 3.13 11.72
C LEU A 87 8.31 3.33 10.66
N PHE A 88 7.95 3.65 9.40
CA PHE A 88 8.91 4.02 8.37
C PHE A 88 9.73 5.25 8.77
N ASN A 89 9.07 6.31 9.24
CA ASN A 89 9.76 7.53 9.68
C ASN A 89 10.68 7.25 10.88
N LYS A 90 10.27 6.41 11.83
CA LYS A 90 11.13 5.97 12.95
C LYS A 90 12.35 5.18 12.45
N ALA A 91 12.22 4.46 11.35
CA ALA A 91 13.33 3.74 10.71
C ALA A 91 14.22 4.63 9.84
N GLY A 92 13.96 5.94 9.77
CA GLY A 92 14.72 6.91 8.96
C GLY A 92 14.29 6.97 7.48
N ILE A 93 13.15 6.36 7.12
CA ILE A 93 12.60 6.33 5.77
C ILE A 93 11.48 7.35 5.69
N LYS A 94 11.63 8.36 4.83
CA LYS A 94 10.64 9.43 4.66
C LYS A 94 9.32 8.86 4.11
N SER A 95 8.30 8.88 4.93
CA SER A 95 6.97 8.35 4.61
C SER A 95 5.86 9.29 5.05
N ASP A 96 4.77 9.28 4.30
CA ASP A 96 3.50 9.88 4.70
C ASP A 96 2.34 8.97 4.27
N PHE A 97 1.13 9.29 4.70
CA PHE A 97 -0.06 8.53 4.36
C PHE A 97 -1.13 9.42 3.73
N ILE A 98 -1.90 8.83 2.84
CA ILE A 98 -3.07 9.44 2.21
C ILE A 98 -4.29 8.56 2.46
N VAL A 99 -5.39 9.19 2.81
CA VAL A 99 -6.65 8.54 3.14
C VAL A 99 -7.79 9.40 2.60
N SER A 100 -8.95 8.78 2.30
CA SER A 100 -10.14 9.57 1.90
C SER A 100 -10.44 10.65 2.94
N ASP A 101 -11.02 11.76 2.49
CA ASP A 101 -11.38 12.90 3.36
C ASP A 101 -12.10 12.38 4.61
N ILE A 102 -11.42 12.43 5.75
CA ILE A 102 -11.89 11.90 7.02
C ILE A 102 -11.83 13.03 8.04
N ARG A 103 -12.99 13.29 8.63
CA ARG A 103 -13.10 13.96 9.92
C ARG A 103 -13.39 12.89 10.95
N ASP A 104 -12.36 12.20 11.41
CA ASP A 104 -12.54 11.18 12.43
C ASP A 104 -12.55 11.83 13.82
N GLY A 105 -13.73 11.88 14.43
CA GLY A 105 -13.90 12.37 15.80
C GLY A 105 -13.26 11.48 16.87
N VAL A 106 -12.84 10.26 16.55
CA VAL A 106 -12.26 9.32 17.50
C VAL A 106 -10.73 9.47 17.57
N THR A 107 -10.07 9.57 16.42
CA THR A 107 -8.60 9.71 16.35
C THR A 107 -8.15 11.18 16.36
N GLY A 108 -9.05 12.13 16.17
CA GLY A 108 -8.74 13.54 16.01
C GLY A 108 -7.97 13.86 14.71
N VAL A 109 -7.80 12.89 13.82
CA VAL A 109 -7.10 13.06 12.56
C VAL A 109 -8.06 13.66 11.54
N THR A 110 -7.74 14.86 11.08
CA THR A 110 -8.40 15.49 9.95
C THR A 110 -7.43 15.49 8.77
N VAL A 111 -7.79 14.80 7.69
CA VAL A 111 -7.03 14.83 6.44
C VAL A 111 -7.91 15.48 5.39
N SER A 112 -7.47 16.63 4.88
CA SER A 112 -8.16 17.34 3.82
C SER A 112 -7.68 16.84 2.45
N ARG A 113 -8.44 17.20 1.41
CA ARG A 113 -8.04 16.95 0.02
C ARG A 113 -6.72 17.66 -0.31
N GLU A 114 -6.57 18.89 0.16
CA GLU A 114 -5.37 19.72 -0.03
C GLU A 114 -4.14 19.07 0.64
N ASP A 115 -4.32 18.46 1.82
CA ASP A 115 -3.24 17.73 2.49
C ASP A 115 -2.81 16.50 1.68
N ASN A 116 -3.76 15.75 1.14
CA ASN A 116 -3.46 14.62 0.28
C ASN A 116 -2.75 15.07 -1.02
N GLU A 117 -3.18 16.15 -1.65
CA GLU A 117 -2.55 16.68 -2.87
C GLU A 117 -1.10 17.12 -2.59
N ARG A 118 -0.84 17.78 -1.47
CA ARG A 118 0.52 18.16 -1.05
C ARG A 118 1.42 16.93 -0.83
N LYS A 119 0.91 15.90 -0.18
CA LYS A 119 1.65 14.63 0.06
C LYS A 119 1.93 13.88 -1.25
N LEU A 120 0.97 13.85 -2.15
CA LEU A 120 1.16 13.28 -3.49
C LEU A 120 2.23 14.04 -4.28
N GLU A 121 2.27 15.37 -4.19
CA GLU A 121 3.30 16.18 -4.85
C GLU A 121 4.68 15.91 -4.24
N ALA A 122 4.79 15.85 -2.92
CA ALA A 122 6.04 15.50 -2.24
C ALA A 122 6.55 14.10 -2.67
N TYR A 123 5.64 13.13 -2.84
CA TYR A 123 5.99 11.81 -3.35
C TYR A 123 6.45 11.87 -4.82
N ARG A 124 5.76 12.59 -5.71
CA ARG A 124 6.17 12.78 -7.12
C ARG A 124 7.57 13.40 -7.24
N ASN A 125 7.87 14.36 -6.38
CA ASN A 125 9.16 15.05 -6.33
C ASN A 125 10.29 14.19 -5.75
N GLY A 126 9.98 13.04 -5.15
CA GLY A 126 10.96 12.17 -4.51
C GLY A 126 11.34 12.59 -3.09
N GLU A 127 10.59 13.51 -2.49
CA GLU A 127 10.75 13.94 -1.10
C GLU A 127 10.30 12.85 -0.13
N LEU A 128 9.31 12.04 -0.55
CA LEU A 128 8.85 10.85 0.15
C LEU A 128 9.31 9.59 -0.59
N GLN A 129 9.81 8.62 0.15
CA GLN A 129 10.24 7.32 -0.35
C GLN A 129 9.09 6.31 -0.33
N VAL A 130 8.24 6.41 0.69
CA VAL A 130 7.10 5.53 0.89
C VAL A 130 5.82 6.36 1.07
N LEU A 131 4.79 6.00 0.32
CA LEU A 131 3.45 6.55 0.45
C LEU A 131 2.49 5.46 0.88
N VAL A 132 1.89 5.60 2.06
CA VAL A 132 0.91 4.64 2.57
C VAL A 132 -0.50 5.08 2.18
N ASN A 133 -1.27 4.19 1.58
CA ASN A 133 -2.58 4.50 1.02
C ASN A 133 -3.69 3.62 1.59
N VAL A 134 -4.87 4.23 1.79
CA VAL A 134 -6.13 3.51 2.05
C VAL A 134 -7.18 4.00 1.04
N ASN A 135 -7.50 3.15 0.07
CA ASN A 135 -8.60 3.30 -0.91
C ASN A 135 -8.54 4.51 -1.88
N ILE A 136 -7.59 5.45 -1.77
CA ILE A 136 -7.58 6.65 -2.64
C ILE A 136 -6.90 6.39 -3.98
N LEU A 137 -5.79 5.65 -3.99
CA LEU A 137 -4.97 5.45 -5.19
C LEU A 137 -5.54 4.41 -6.17
N THR A 138 -6.82 4.10 -6.08
CA THR A 138 -7.48 3.17 -7.00
C THR A 138 -7.78 3.80 -8.35
N GLU A 139 -7.98 5.14 -8.43
CA GLU A 139 -8.30 5.82 -9.69
C GLU A 139 -7.54 7.17 -9.85
N GLY A 140 -7.17 7.48 -11.09
CA GLY A 140 -6.83 8.83 -11.56
C GLY A 140 -5.50 9.45 -11.14
N VAL A 141 -4.75 8.90 -10.20
CA VAL A 141 -3.49 9.48 -9.75
C VAL A 141 -2.30 8.91 -10.54
N ASP A 142 -1.50 9.78 -11.13
CA ASP A 142 -0.30 9.43 -11.87
C ASP A 142 0.96 9.52 -10.98
N LEU A 143 1.63 8.37 -10.78
CA LEU A 143 2.84 8.24 -9.97
C LEU A 143 3.88 7.39 -10.74
N PRO A 144 4.47 7.91 -11.83
CA PRO A 144 5.28 7.12 -12.76
C PRO A 144 6.57 6.56 -12.15
N LYS A 145 7.11 7.21 -11.13
CA LYS A 145 8.36 6.78 -10.47
C LYS A 145 8.16 5.66 -9.46
N THR A 146 6.90 5.27 -9.17
CA THR A 146 6.61 4.14 -8.28
C THR A 146 7.19 2.86 -8.86
N LYS A 147 8.09 2.24 -8.12
CA LYS A 147 8.77 1.01 -8.53
C LYS A 147 8.24 -0.21 -7.79
N THR A 148 7.69 -0.03 -6.60
CA THR A 148 7.24 -1.12 -5.74
C THR A 148 5.87 -0.85 -5.16
N VAL A 149 5.08 -1.92 -5.04
CA VAL A 149 3.80 -1.94 -4.34
C VAL A 149 3.83 -3.01 -3.26
N PHE A 150 3.58 -2.63 -2.02
CA PHE A 150 3.33 -3.54 -0.91
C PHE A 150 1.83 -3.72 -0.72
N LEU A 151 1.36 -4.94 -0.88
CA LEU A 151 -0.04 -5.32 -0.69
C LEU A 151 -0.26 -5.73 0.76
N ALA A 152 -0.23 -4.76 1.66
CA ALA A 152 -0.39 -4.99 3.09
C ALA A 152 -1.87 -5.22 3.50
N ARG A 153 -2.79 -5.27 2.56
CA ARG A 153 -4.20 -5.65 2.77
C ARG A 153 -4.54 -6.87 1.92
N PRO A 154 -5.27 -7.84 2.45
CA PRO A 154 -5.84 -8.90 1.62
C PRO A 154 -6.87 -8.29 0.65
N THR A 155 -6.89 -8.81 -0.57
CA THR A 155 -7.94 -8.53 -1.54
C THR A 155 -8.24 -9.77 -2.37
N VAL A 156 -9.50 -10.03 -2.65
CA VAL A 156 -9.97 -11.06 -3.57
C VAL A 156 -10.49 -10.48 -4.88
N SER A 157 -10.63 -9.15 -4.93
CA SER A 157 -11.05 -8.44 -6.14
C SER A 157 -9.88 -8.38 -7.14
N SER A 158 -10.02 -9.09 -8.26
CA SER A 158 -9.05 -9.03 -9.36
C SER A 158 -8.93 -7.61 -9.96
N ILE A 159 -10.01 -6.85 -9.94
CA ILE A 159 -10.05 -5.46 -10.42
C ILE A 159 -9.21 -4.59 -9.49
N LEU A 160 -9.46 -4.66 -8.18
CA LEU A 160 -8.72 -3.87 -7.19
C LEU A 160 -7.23 -4.27 -7.18
N MET A 161 -6.93 -5.58 -7.22
CA MET A 161 -5.56 -6.08 -7.35
C MET A 161 -4.87 -5.49 -8.59
N THR A 162 -5.54 -5.52 -9.74
CA THR A 162 -5.01 -4.97 -11.00
C THR A 162 -4.77 -3.46 -10.90
N GLN A 163 -5.66 -2.73 -10.25
CA GLN A 163 -5.50 -1.29 -10.02
C GLN A 163 -4.32 -0.98 -9.09
N MET A 164 -4.19 -1.72 -7.98
CA MET A 164 -3.07 -1.55 -7.04
C MET A 164 -1.73 -1.87 -7.71
N VAL A 165 -1.62 -3.03 -8.34
CA VAL A 165 -0.40 -3.47 -9.04
C VAL A 165 -0.09 -2.57 -10.23
N GLY A 166 -1.10 -2.13 -10.97
CA GLY A 166 -0.96 -1.24 -12.13
C GLY A 166 -0.26 0.08 -11.83
N ARG A 167 -0.23 0.53 -10.57
CA ARG A 167 0.49 1.74 -10.15
C ARG A 167 2.00 1.60 -10.29
N ALA A 168 2.56 0.42 -10.04
CA ALA A 168 3.98 0.14 -10.17
C ALA A 168 4.37 -0.36 -11.57
N LEU A 169 3.40 -0.79 -12.39
CA LEU A 169 3.68 -1.42 -13.68
C LEU A 169 3.95 -0.44 -14.84
N ARG A 170 4.25 0.81 -14.58
CA ARG A 170 4.63 1.74 -15.66
C ARG A 170 6.04 1.46 -16.15
N GLY A 171 6.16 1.13 -17.44
CA GLY A 171 7.43 0.88 -18.07
C GLY A 171 8.17 2.17 -18.44
N THR A 172 9.41 2.02 -18.86
CA THR A 172 10.29 3.15 -19.20
C THR A 172 9.75 4.02 -20.34
N ALA A 173 9.04 3.45 -21.30
CA ALA A 173 8.39 4.20 -22.36
C ALA A 173 7.21 5.06 -21.88
N ALA A 174 6.69 4.79 -20.68
CA ALA A 174 5.63 5.55 -20.02
C ALA A 174 6.16 6.39 -18.83
N GLY A 175 7.47 6.64 -18.77
CA GLY A 175 8.12 7.42 -17.71
C GLY A 175 8.33 6.68 -16.40
N GLY A 176 8.12 5.36 -16.37
CA GLY A 176 8.29 4.50 -15.21
C GLY A 176 9.62 3.73 -15.21
N THR A 177 9.59 2.50 -14.71
CA THR A 177 10.76 1.66 -14.44
C THR A 177 10.79 0.41 -15.33
N SER A 178 11.97 -0.21 -15.52
CA SER A 178 12.10 -1.45 -16.31
C SER A 178 11.51 -2.67 -15.61
N SER A 179 11.53 -2.68 -14.27
CA SER A 179 10.95 -3.71 -13.42
C SER A 179 10.14 -3.08 -12.30
N ALA A 180 9.13 -3.81 -11.81
CA ALA A 180 8.29 -3.40 -10.69
C ALA A 180 8.11 -4.55 -9.71
N TYR A 181 8.24 -4.27 -8.43
CA TYR A 181 8.08 -5.25 -7.36
C TYR A 181 6.66 -5.22 -6.81
N ILE A 182 6.08 -6.40 -6.66
CA ILE A 182 4.78 -6.63 -6.01
C ILE A 182 5.05 -7.53 -4.82
N VAL A 183 4.90 -6.97 -3.63
CA VAL A 183 5.28 -7.53 -2.34
C VAL A 183 4.06 -7.73 -1.44
#